data_a0987a3d1a427e2d3a603db1eba55648
#
_entry.id   a0987a3d1a427e2d3a603db1eba55648
#
_cell.length_a   1.000
_cell.length_b   1.000
_cell.length_c   1.000
_cell.angle_alpha   90.00
_cell.angle_beta   90.00
_cell.angle_gamma   90.00
#
_symmetry.space_group_name_H-M   'P 1'
#
loop_
_entity.id
_entity.type
_entity.pdbx_description
1 polymer ?
#
loop_
_entity_poly.entity_id
_entity_poly.type
_entity_poly.pdbx_seq_one_letter_code
_entity_poly.pdbx_strand_id
1 'polypeptide(L)'
;YDFLGYNVYVDGLVSNNDIFDSTSYTVYNLNNELEYTFGVAAVYEGATGEDNYESEPVNIIAQPVYVYGDVTGTITDPNGAPIDSVIVTSGSASDTTGTDGLFTLWNLDVGVNTVQVRRSGFYTTSEDVEVLAQADPTIQNFVMSPDMPSPVGLNAYPLDEQVYLEWRQPGGVDFYDLSYFITH
;
A
#
# COMPACT_ATOMS: atom_id res chain seq x y z
N TYR A 1 31.93 -5.35 43.56
CA TYR A 1 31.33 -4.46 42.56
C TYR A 1 29.85 -4.82 42.42
N ASP A 2 28.97 -3.85 42.67
CA ASP A 2 27.55 -4.04 42.47
C ASP A 2 27.19 -3.81 41.01
N PHE A 3 26.34 -4.70 40.48
CA PHE A 3 25.87 -4.58 39.09
C PHE A 3 24.87 -3.44 39.00
N LEU A 4 25.10 -2.50 38.04
CA LEU A 4 24.25 -1.33 37.82
C LEU A 4 23.32 -1.47 36.64
N GLY A 5 23.72 -2.26 35.59
CA GLY A 5 22.95 -2.40 34.36
C GLY A 5 23.85 -2.57 33.14
N TYR A 6 23.35 -2.07 32.00
CA TYR A 6 24.02 -2.25 30.72
C TYR A 6 24.20 -0.93 29.98
N ASN A 7 25.26 -0.87 29.15
CA ASN A 7 25.39 0.06 28.05
C ASN A 7 25.24 -0.67 26.72
N VAL A 8 24.57 -0.03 25.78
CA VAL A 8 24.41 -0.51 24.39
C VAL A 8 25.24 0.38 23.47
N TYR A 9 25.94 -0.27 22.55
CA TYR A 9 26.82 0.36 21.59
C TYR A 9 26.29 0.12 20.17
N VAL A 10 26.44 1.11 19.30
CA VAL A 10 26.25 1.01 17.85
C VAL A 10 27.51 1.54 17.20
N ASP A 11 28.21 0.67 16.44
CA ASP A 11 29.50 0.98 15.79
C ASP A 11 30.54 1.58 16.77
N GLY A 12 30.53 1.06 18.01
CA GLY A 12 31.45 1.48 19.07
C GLY A 12 31.05 2.76 19.80
N LEU A 13 29.92 3.38 19.49
CA LEU A 13 29.38 4.55 20.19
C LEU A 13 28.22 4.14 21.11
N VAL A 14 28.20 4.70 22.34
CA VAL A 14 27.09 4.48 23.29
C VAL A 14 25.79 4.98 22.71
N SER A 15 24.78 4.12 22.68
CA SER A 15 23.45 4.39 22.10
C SER A 15 22.37 4.75 23.13
N ASN A 16 22.53 4.29 24.38
CA ASN A 16 21.62 4.64 25.50
C ASN A 16 22.10 5.92 26.21
N ASN A 17 21.16 6.70 26.73
CA ASN A 17 21.48 7.91 27.49
C ASN A 17 21.87 7.61 28.93
N ASP A 18 21.24 6.60 29.55
CA ASP A 18 21.42 6.20 30.93
C ASP A 18 21.61 4.68 31.01
N ILE A 19 22.38 4.21 31.99
CA ILE A 19 22.53 2.80 32.31
C ILE A 19 21.14 2.22 32.63
N PHE A 20 20.81 1.06 32.07
CA PHE A 20 19.51 0.42 32.29
C PHE A 20 19.68 -1.05 32.70
N ASP A 21 18.70 -1.58 33.43
CA ASP A 21 18.70 -2.92 34.01
C ASP A 21 17.92 -3.99 33.22
N SER A 22 17.28 -3.58 32.11
CA SER A 22 16.54 -4.48 31.23
C SER A 22 17.49 -5.33 30.37
N THR A 23 17.07 -6.56 30.05
CA THR A 23 17.78 -7.47 29.14
C THR A 23 17.38 -7.28 27.67
N SER A 24 16.64 -6.19 27.35
CA SER A 24 16.24 -5.84 25.98
C SER A 24 16.35 -4.33 25.78
N TYR A 25 16.78 -3.92 24.59
CA TYR A 25 16.89 -2.53 24.18
C TYR A 25 16.60 -2.40 22.69
N THR A 26 15.86 -1.36 22.30
CA THR A 26 15.57 -1.08 20.89
C THR A 26 16.38 0.12 20.44
N VAL A 27 17.21 -0.08 19.44
CA VAL A 27 17.95 0.99 18.78
C VAL A 27 17.08 1.57 17.66
N TYR A 28 16.95 2.89 17.63
CA TYR A 28 16.14 3.62 16.65
C TYR A 28 17.01 4.41 15.67
N ASN A 29 16.39 4.93 14.60
CA ASN A 29 17.01 5.80 13.60
C ASN A 29 18.18 5.14 12.83
N LEU A 30 18.10 3.85 12.63
CA LEU A 30 19.03 3.11 11.77
C LEU A 30 18.55 3.19 10.32
N ASN A 31 19.50 3.17 9.39
CA ASN A 31 19.19 3.04 7.97
C ASN A 31 18.99 1.55 7.63
N ASN A 32 17.93 1.22 6.92
CA ASN A 32 17.74 -0.14 6.39
C ASN A 32 18.87 -0.49 5.41
N GLU A 33 19.17 -1.78 5.33
CA GLU A 33 20.18 -2.36 4.42
C GLU A 33 21.64 -1.95 4.71
N LEU A 34 21.90 -1.20 5.80
CA LEU A 34 23.25 -0.99 6.32
C LEU A 34 23.56 -1.96 7.45
N GLU A 35 24.75 -2.54 7.43
CA GLU A 35 25.25 -3.35 8.55
C GLU A 35 25.75 -2.45 9.67
N TYR A 36 25.38 -2.80 10.90
CA TYR A 36 25.83 -2.16 12.13
C TYR A 36 26.41 -3.20 13.07
N THR A 37 27.43 -2.81 13.82
CA THR A 37 27.96 -3.60 14.93
C THR A 37 27.26 -3.15 16.21
N PHE A 38 26.44 -4.02 16.79
CA PHE A 38 25.79 -3.79 18.08
C PHE A 38 26.62 -4.44 19.19
N GLY A 39 26.86 -3.70 20.27
CA GLY A 39 27.58 -4.19 21.44
C GLY A 39 26.75 -3.99 22.69
N VAL A 40 26.92 -4.89 23.69
CA VAL A 40 26.35 -4.74 25.02
C VAL A 40 27.43 -5.01 26.04
N ALA A 41 27.63 -4.08 26.95
CA ALA A 41 28.56 -4.21 28.07
C ALA A 41 27.83 -4.10 29.40
N ALA A 42 28.27 -4.86 30.39
CA ALA A 42 27.78 -4.78 31.78
C ALA A 42 28.52 -3.67 32.54
N VAL A 43 27.77 -2.89 33.29
CA VAL A 43 28.29 -1.77 34.10
C VAL A 43 28.19 -2.10 35.57
N TYR A 44 29.26 -1.84 36.30
CA TYR A 44 29.38 -2.09 37.72
C TYR A 44 29.79 -0.81 38.46
N GLU A 45 29.36 -0.71 39.72
CA GLU A 45 29.69 0.42 40.57
C GLU A 45 31.21 0.52 40.75
N GLY A 46 31.75 1.69 40.53
CA GLY A 46 33.14 2.04 40.85
C GLY A 46 33.38 2.16 42.38
N ALA A 47 34.62 2.20 42.77
CA ALA A 47 34.94 2.52 44.18
C ALA A 47 34.51 3.97 44.49
N THR A 48 34.23 4.25 45.75
CA THR A 48 33.77 5.60 46.19
C THR A 48 34.68 6.71 45.61
N GLY A 49 34.12 7.53 44.72
CA GLY A 49 34.80 8.63 44.03
C GLY A 49 35.53 8.27 42.74
N GLU A 50 35.40 7.03 42.26
CA GLU A 50 35.88 6.57 40.95
C GLU A 50 34.73 6.41 39.97
N ASP A 51 35.05 6.38 38.65
CA ASP A 51 34.11 6.07 37.58
C ASP A 51 33.65 4.62 37.66
N ASN A 52 32.48 4.33 37.12
CA ASN A 52 31.98 2.98 37.03
C ASN A 52 32.89 2.10 36.14
N TYR A 53 32.97 0.84 36.48
CA TYR A 53 33.65 -0.18 35.68
C TYR A 53 32.74 -0.74 34.63
N GLU A 54 33.27 -1.02 33.45
CA GLU A 54 32.57 -1.60 32.35
C GLU A 54 33.27 -2.86 31.82
N SER A 55 32.50 -3.88 31.48
CA SER A 55 33.05 -5.07 30.86
C SER A 55 33.38 -4.81 29.38
N GLU A 56 34.22 -5.67 28.77
CA GLU A 56 34.32 -5.68 27.33
C GLU A 56 32.93 -5.97 26.73
N PRO A 57 32.51 -5.24 25.66
CA PRO A 57 31.22 -5.46 25.05
C PRO A 57 31.15 -6.77 24.27
N VAL A 58 30.05 -7.46 24.41
CA VAL A 58 29.70 -8.58 23.51
C VAL A 58 29.07 -8.02 22.25
N ASN A 59 29.66 -8.32 21.10
CA ASN A 59 29.26 -7.70 19.83
C ASN A 59 28.55 -8.68 18.91
N ILE A 60 27.59 -8.16 18.12
CA ILE A 60 26.91 -8.85 17.02
C ILE A 60 26.73 -7.88 15.85
N ILE A 61 26.84 -8.39 14.62
CA ILE A 61 26.52 -7.62 13.41
C ILE A 61 25.09 -7.94 13.02
N ALA A 62 24.31 -6.91 12.76
CA ALA A 62 22.95 -7.04 12.23
C ALA A 62 22.62 -5.88 11.28
N GLN A 63 21.65 -6.12 10.42
CA GLN A 63 21.21 -5.21 9.40
C GLN A 63 19.70 -5.00 9.53
N PRO A 64 19.22 -3.76 9.74
CA PRO A 64 17.79 -3.48 9.65
C PRO A 64 17.26 -3.73 8.25
N VAL A 65 16.02 -4.19 8.15
CA VAL A 65 15.37 -4.51 6.88
C VAL A 65 14.05 -3.75 6.75
N TYR A 66 13.63 -3.49 5.52
CA TYR A 66 12.27 -3.01 5.26
C TYR A 66 11.27 -4.12 5.63
N VAL A 67 10.21 -3.76 6.35
CA VAL A 67 9.10 -4.66 6.68
C VAL A 67 7.81 -4.27 5.96
N TYR A 68 7.84 -3.10 5.29
CA TYR A 68 6.76 -2.58 4.46
C TYR A 68 7.31 -2.16 3.11
N GLY A 69 6.42 -2.06 2.15
CA GLY A 69 6.68 -1.48 0.83
C GLY A 69 5.49 -0.65 0.39
N ASP A 70 5.67 0.11 -0.68
CA ASP A 70 4.64 0.94 -1.27
C ASP A 70 4.25 0.40 -2.64
N VAL A 71 3.02 0.70 -3.07
CA VAL A 71 2.56 0.42 -4.43
C VAL A 71 2.13 1.74 -5.08
N THR A 72 2.68 2.05 -6.24
CA THR A 72 2.28 3.19 -7.04
C THR A 72 1.91 2.77 -8.45
N GLY A 73 1.15 3.60 -9.15
CA GLY A 73 0.80 3.33 -10.53
C GLY A 73 -0.12 4.37 -11.12
N THR A 74 -0.51 4.11 -12.37
CA THR A 74 -1.48 4.91 -13.11
C THR A 74 -2.72 4.10 -13.42
N ILE A 75 -3.87 4.77 -13.41
CA ILE A 75 -5.16 4.20 -13.82
C ILE A 75 -5.62 4.93 -15.07
N THR A 76 -5.83 4.15 -16.14
CA THR A 76 -6.23 4.67 -17.45
C THR A 76 -7.48 3.97 -17.96
N ASP A 77 -8.13 4.59 -18.94
CA ASP A 77 -9.13 3.94 -19.78
C ASP A 77 -8.45 3.05 -20.85
N PRO A 78 -9.21 2.28 -21.64
CA PRO A 78 -8.66 1.44 -22.71
C PRO A 78 -7.95 2.22 -23.83
N ASN A 79 -8.13 3.54 -23.91
CA ASN A 79 -7.47 4.41 -24.89
C ASN A 79 -6.17 5.03 -24.31
N GLY A 80 -5.86 4.75 -23.04
CA GLY A 80 -4.69 5.28 -22.34
C GLY A 80 -4.90 6.65 -21.70
N ALA A 81 -6.13 7.17 -21.68
CA ALA A 81 -6.43 8.43 -20.99
C ALA A 81 -6.50 8.19 -19.46
N PRO A 82 -5.86 9.05 -18.64
CA PRO A 82 -5.89 8.90 -17.20
C PRO A 82 -7.29 9.10 -16.64
N ILE A 83 -7.62 8.35 -15.59
CA ILE A 83 -8.91 8.41 -14.92
C ILE A 83 -8.74 9.02 -13.54
N ASP A 84 -9.39 10.16 -13.29
CA ASP A 84 -9.46 10.84 -11.99
C ASP A 84 -10.47 10.20 -11.05
N SER A 85 -10.42 10.53 -9.77
CA SER A 85 -11.43 10.14 -8.76
C SER A 85 -11.67 8.64 -8.64
N VAL A 86 -10.68 7.80 -9.01
CA VAL A 86 -10.69 6.37 -8.77
C VAL A 86 -10.24 6.11 -7.34
N ILE A 87 -11.04 5.37 -6.59
CA ILE A 87 -10.68 4.92 -5.25
C ILE A 87 -9.87 3.63 -5.40
N VAL A 88 -8.65 3.65 -4.88
CA VAL A 88 -7.71 2.53 -4.82
C VAL A 88 -7.59 2.06 -3.39
N THR A 89 -7.72 0.76 -3.15
CA THR A 89 -7.63 0.20 -1.79
C THR A 89 -6.84 -1.11 -1.76
N SER A 90 -6.12 -1.32 -0.66
CA SER A 90 -5.54 -2.63 -0.30
C SER A 90 -5.49 -2.74 1.22
N GLY A 91 -6.24 -3.69 1.80
CA GLY A 91 -6.40 -3.77 3.25
C GLY A 91 -6.94 -2.47 3.84
N SER A 92 -6.15 -1.84 4.73
CA SER A 92 -6.48 -0.53 5.34
C SER A 92 -5.92 0.66 4.56
N ALA A 93 -5.01 0.43 3.61
CA ALA A 93 -4.44 1.48 2.78
C ALA A 93 -5.44 1.92 1.70
N SER A 94 -5.51 3.22 1.44
CA SER A 94 -6.36 3.76 0.38
C SER A 94 -5.79 5.05 -0.18
N ASP A 95 -6.07 5.29 -1.47
CA ASP A 95 -5.77 6.53 -2.17
C ASP A 95 -6.88 6.84 -3.19
N THR A 96 -6.87 8.05 -3.73
CA THR A 96 -7.81 8.47 -4.77
C THR A 96 -7.04 9.21 -5.85
N THR A 97 -7.17 8.75 -7.11
CA THR A 97 -6.44 9.35 -8.24
C THR A 97 -6.82 10.80 -8.49
N GLY A 98 -5.82 11.60 -8.82
CA GLY A 98 -5.99 12.94 -9.39
C GLY A 98 -6.24 12.90 -10.91
N THR A 99 -6.20 14.08 -11.55
CA THR A 99 -6.42 14.25 -13.01
C THR A 99 -5.35 13.58 -13.88
N ASP A 100 -4.23 13.21 -13.29
CA ASP A 100 -3.12 12.47 -13.89
C ASP A 100 -3.30 10.94 -13.81
N GLY A 101 -4.33 10.47 -13.08
CA GLY A 101 -4.60 9.07 -12.86
C GLY A 101 -3.62 8.39 -11.92
N LEU A 102 -2.72 9.12 -11.25
CA LEU A 102 -1.71 8.57 -10.34
C LEU A 102 -2.33 8.20 -8.99
N PHE A 103 -1.82 7.11 -8.41
CA PHE A 103 -2.10 6.71 -7.02
C PHE A 103 -0.84 6.20 -6.33
N THR A 104 -0.85 6.23 -4.98
CA THR A 104 0.17 5.59 -4.16
C THR A 104 -0.46 5.03 -2.88
N LEU A 105 -0.29 3.73 -2.67
CA LEU A 105 -0.64 3.06 -1.42
C LEU A 105 0.63 2.89 -0.58
N TRP A 106 0.62 3.45 0.62
CA TRP A 106 1.77 3.49 1.52
C TRP A 106 1.72 2.38 2.57
N ASN A 107 2.91 1.89 2.95
CA ASN A 107 3.10 0.97 4.08
C ASN A 107 2.27 -0.32 4.00
N LEU A 108 2.25 -0.95 2.85
CA LEU A 108 1.67 -2.29 2.69
C LEU A 108 2.62 -3.35 3.26
N ASP A 109 2.05 -4.39 3.85
CA ASP A 109 2.83 -5.55 4.28
C ASP A 109 3.55 -6.19 3.10
N VAL A 110 4.78 -6.65 3.33
CA VAL A 110 5.55 -7.39 2.33
C VAL A 110 4.84 -8.70 1.97
N GLY A 111 4.83 -9.02 0.69
CA GLY A 111 4.16 -10.20 0.14
C GLY A 111 3.00 -9.84 -0.77
N VAL A 112 2.10 -10.79 -1.01
CA VAL A 112 0.96 -10.62 -1.91
C VAL A 112 -0.14 -9.81 -1.27
N ASN A 113 -0.49 -8.67 -1.89
CA ASN A 113 -1.57 -7.78 -1.48
C ASN A 113 -2.59 -7.64 -2.62
N THR A 114 -3.87 -7.78 -2.34
CA THR A 114 -4.92 -7.54 -3.34
C THR A 114 -5.20 -6.04 -3.40
N VAL A 115 -4.90 -5.42 -4.55
CA VAL A 115 -5.21 -4.02 -4.84
C VAL A 115 -6.49 -3.96 -5.64
N GLN A 116 -7.48 -3.21 -5.14
CA GLN A 116 -8.77 -3.00 -5.80
C GLN A 116 -8.90 -1.54 -6.24
N VAL A 117 -9.40 -1.34 -7.47
CA VAL A 117 -9.72 -0.03 -8.04
C VAL A 117 -11.20 0.05 -8.37
N ARG A 118 -11.85 1.15 -7.97
CA ARG A 118 -13.27 1.36 -8.18
C ARG A 118 -13.61 2.82 -8.47
N ARG A 119 -14.53 3.04 -9.40
CA ARG A 119 -15.13 4.34 -9.73
C ARG A 119 -16.55 4.13 -10.24
N SER A 120 -17.45 5.06 -9.93
CA SER A 120 -18.80 5.03 -10.52
C SER A 120 -18.74 5.16 -12.03
N GLY A 121 -19.49 4.31 -12.77
CA GLY A 121 -19.51 4.26 -14.23
C GLY A 121 -18.37 3.42 -14.85
N PHE A 122 -17.60 2.70 -14.04
CA PHE A 122 -16.56 1.77 -14.50
C PHE A 122 -16.70 0.42 -13.78
N TYR A 123 -16.23 -0.64 -14.43
CA TYR A 123 -16.13 -1.95 -13.79
C TYR A 123 -15.04 -1.90 -12.71
N THR A 124 -15.39 -2.41 -11.52
CA THR A 124 -14.40 -2.61 -10.45
C THR A 124 -13.41 -3.69 -10.88
N THR A 125 -12.13 -3.42 -10.71
CA THR A 125 -11.04 -4.34 -11.02
C THR A 125 -10.18 -4.55 -9.79
N SER A 126 -9.62 -5.76 -9.63
CA SER A 126 -8.65 -6.06 -8.57
C SER A 126 -7.56 -6.99 -9.09
N GLU A 127 -6.34 -6.79 -8.61
CA GLU A 127 -5.20 -7.64 -8.91
C GLU A 127 -4.37 -7.89 -7.65
N ASP A 128 -3.73 -9.06 -7.63
CA ASP A 128 -2.79 -9.43 -6.58
C ASP A 128 -1.40 -8.91 -6.97
N VAL A 129 -0.84 -8.06 -6.11
CA VAL A 129 0.43 -7.37 -6.29
C VAL A 129 1.42 -7.87 -5.26
N GLU A 130 2.58 -8.34 -5.69
CA GLU A 130 3.67 -8.71 -4.79
C GLU A 130 4.42 -7.44 -4.35
N VAL A 131 4.27 -7.08 -3.08
CA VAL A 131 4.93 -5.93 -2.45
C VAL A 131 6.27 -6.38 -1.90
N LEU A 132 7.34 -5.73 -2.34
CA LEU A 132 8.70 -6.03 -1.92
C LEU A 132 9.14 -5.12 -0.77
N ALA A 133 9.99 -5.68 0.11
CA ALA A 133 10.65 -4.94 1.19
C ALA A 133 11.78 -4.08 0.61
N GLN A 134 11.46 -2.90 0.11
CA GLN A 134 12.44 -2.01 -0.55
C GLN A 134 12.05 -0.54 -0.43
N ALA A 135 13.00 0.34 -0.72
CA ALA A 135 12.78 1.79 -0.70
C ALA A 135 11.94 2.28 -1.90
N ASP A 136 12.12 1.65 -3.07
CA ASP A 136 11.37 2.02 -4.26
C ASP A 136 9.99 1.33 -4.28
N PRO A 137 8.91 2.04 -4.64
CA PRO A 137 7.59 1.45 -4.68
C PRO A 137 7.46 0.41 -5.79
N THR A 138 6.65 -0.63 -5.54
CA THR A 138 6.21 -1.57 -6.58
C THR A 138 5.28 -0.84 -7.55
N ILE A 139 5.51 -0.99 -8.85
CA ILE A 139 4.69 -0.33 -9.88
C ILE A 139 3.59 -1.28 -10.34
N GLN A 140 2.33 -0.86 -10.18
CA GLN A 140 1.15 -1.56 -10.67
C GLN A 140 0.20 -0.59 -11.37
N ASN A 141 -0.01 -0.80 -12.68
CA ASN A 141 -0.96 0.01 -13.45
C ASN A 141 -2.27 -0.75 -13.66
N PHE A 142 -3.37 0.00 -13.78
CA PHE A 142 -4.70 -0.57 -14.05
C PHE A 142 -5.33 0.07 -15.28
N VAL A 143 -6.08 -0.74 -16.02
CA VAL A 143 -6.97 -0.26 -17.08
C VAL A 143 -8.41 -0.53 -16.67
N MET A 144 -9.22 0.50 -16.55
CA MET A 144 -10.64 0.38 -16.19
C MET A 144 -11.52 0.61 -17.41
N SER A 145 -12.38 -0.36 -17.71
CA SER A 145 -13.38 -0.24 -18.77
C SER A 145 -14.65 0.42 -18.23
N PRO A 146 -15.27 1.34 -19.00
CA PRO A 146 -16.57 1.90 -18.65
C PRO A 146 -17.62 0.81 -18.46
N ASP A 147 -18.42 0.93 -17.39
CA ASP A 147 -19.60 0.10 -17.18
C ASP A 147 -20.74 0.70 -18.03
N MET A 148 -20.98 0.05 -19.15
CA MET A 148 -22.04 0.43 -20.09
C MET A 148 -23.21 -0.53 -19.90
N PRO A 149 -24.21 -0.16 -19.09
CA PRO A 149 -25.35 -1.02 -18.87
C PRO A 149 -26.15 -1.24 -20.16
N SER A 150 -26.57 -2.47 -20.40
CA SER A 150 -27.38 -2.84 -21.56
C SER A 150 -28.82 -2.35 -21.43
N PRO A 151 -29.54 -2.11 -22.53
CA PRO A 151 -30.96 -1.88 -22.52
C PRO A 151 -31.71 -3.01 -21.80
N VAL A 152 -32.78 -2.69 -21.09
CA VAL A 152 -33.57 -3.66 -20.31
C VAL A 152 -35.01 -3.75 -20.83
N GLY A 153 -35.66 -4.90 -20.59
CA GLY A 153 -37.06 -5.08 -20.89
C GLY A 153 -37.38 -5.08 -22.39
N LEU A 154 -36.49 -5.72 -23.19
CA LEU A 154 -36.77 -5.92 -24.62
C LEU A 154 -38.02 -6.77 -24.82
N ASN A 155 -39.00 -6.19 -25.50
CA ASN A 155 -40.23 -6.85 -25.96
C ASN A 155 -40.28 -6.84 -27.47
N ALA A 156 -40.87 -7.90 -28.03
CA ALA A 156 -41.08 -8.06 -29.46
C ALA A 156 -42.57 -8.31 -29.73
N TYR A 157 -43.17 -7.52 -30.58
CA TYR A 157 -44.58 -7.62 -30.98
C TYR A 157 -44.64 -7.95 -32.46
N PRO A 158 -45.11 -9.16 -32.82
CA PRO A 158 -45.25 -9.55 -34.21
C PRO A 158 -46.37 -8.76 -34.89
N LEU A 159 -46.09 -8.26 -36.09
CA LEU A 159 -47.02 -7.60 -37.00
C LEU A 159 -46.98 -8.31 -38.33
N ASP A 160 -47.83 -7.89 -39.29
CA ASP A 160 -47.81 -8.46 -40.62
C ASP A 160 -46.52 -8.09 -41.36
N GLU A 161 -45.70 -9.09 -41.69
CA GLU A 161 -44.36 -8.96 -42.30
C GLU A 161 -43.36 -8.07 -41.53
N GLN A 162 -43.62 -7.76 -40.24
CA GLN A 162 -42.82 -6.86 -39.41
C GLN A 162 -42.78 -7.35 -37.94
N VAL A 163 -41.79 -6.86 -37.20
CA VAL A 163 -41.70 -6.98 -35.74
C VAL A 163 -41.43 -5.62 -35.12
N TYR A 164 -42.31 -5.16 -34.24
CA TYR A 164 -42.08 -4.00 -33.41
C TYR A 164 -41.27 -4.39 -32.16
N LEU A 165 -40.16 -3.72 -31.93
CA LEU A 165 -39.30 -3.91 -30.75
C LEU A 165 -39.41 -2.72 -29.81
N GLU A 166 -39.59 -3.00 -28.53
CA GLU A 166 -39.64 -2.01 -27.47
C GLU A 166 -38.66 -2.39 -26.38
N TRP A 167 -37.87 -1.43 -25.90
CA TRP A 167 -37.00 -1.62 -24.76
C TRP A 167 -36.89 -0.35 -23.95
N ARG A 168 -36.32 -0.44 -22.72
CA ARG A 168 -36.05 0.70 -21.85
C ARG A 168 -34.58 0.97 -21.80
N GLN A 169 -34.24 2.25 -21.61
CA GLN A 169 -32.86 2.69 -21.39
C GLN A 169 -32.31 2.07 -20.09
N PRO A 170 -31.01 1.77 -20.05
CA PRO A 170 -30.32 1.37 -18.82
C PRO A 170 -30.41 2.48 -17.76
N GLY A 171 -30.67 2.13 -16.49
CA GLY A 171 -30.53 3.01 -15.35
C GLY A 171 -31.65 3.99 -15.05
N GLY A 172 -32.79 3.93 -15.73
CA GLY A 172 -34.03 4.66 -15.32
C GLY A 172 -33.97 6.16 -15.36
N VAL A 173 -33.14 6.76 -16.19
CA VAL A 173 -33.15 8.19 -16.49
C VAL A 173 -34.00 8.37 -17.76
N ASP A 174 -35.20 8.94 -17.61
CA ASP A 174 -36.07 9.30 -18.73
C ASP A 174 -35.37 10.37 -19.59
N PHE A 175 -34.62 9.96 -20.59
CA PHE A 175 -34.29 10.82 -21.70
C PHE A 175 -35.29 10.57 -22.82
N TYR A 176 -36.02 11.62 -23.16
CA TYR A 176 -37.01 11.75 -24.22
C TYR A 176 -36.96 10.74 -25.34
N ASP A 177 -38.13 10.14 -25.57
CA ASP A 177 -38.59 9.32 -26.68
C ASP A 177 -37.82 9.55 -28.00
N LEU A 178 -36.81 8.72 -28.28
CA LEU A 178 -36.19 8.61 -29.58
C LEU A 178 -36.59 7.29 -30.19
N SER A 179 -37.76 7.27 -30.86
CA SER A 179 -38.18 6.15 -31.72
C SER A 179 -37.30 6.12 -32.97
N TYR A 180 -36.43 5.11 -33.05
CA TYR A 180 -35.72 4.81 -34.30
C TYR A 180 -36.55 3.84 -35.12
N PHE A 181 -36.99 4.32 -36.27
CA PHE A 181 -37.57 3.44 -37.31
C PHE A 181 -36.42 2.91 -38.18
N ILE A 182 -36.22 1.60 -38.21
CA ILE A 182 -35.36 0.97 -39.19
C ILE A 182 -36.30 0.55 -40.33
N THR A 183 -36.20 1.30 -41.47
CA THR A 183 -36.82 0.89 -42.74
C THR A 183 -35.79 0.13 -43.55
N HIS A 184 -36.13 -1.03 -44.05
CA HIS A 184 -35.36 -1.76 -45.06
C HIS A 184 -35.77 -1.30 -46.44
#